data_e99c1bfcd4323663670f0b8453f57b64
#
_entry.id   e99c1bfcd4323663670f0b8453f57b64
#
_cell.length_a   1.000
_cell.length_b   1.000
_cell.length_c   1.000
_cell.angle_alpha   90.00
_cell.angle_beta   90.00
_cell.angle_gamma   90.00
#
_symmetry.space_group_name_H-M   'P 1'
#
loop_
_entity.id
_entity.type
_entity.pdbx_description
1 polymer ?
#
loop_
_entity_poly.entity_id
_entity_poly.type
_entity_poly.pdbx_seq_one_letter_code
_entity_poly.pdbx_strand_id
1 'polypeptide(L)'
;RWKGMIIKDNLSIRGFVASGFESVKEEFIRNFSKRGEVGAAFTVYINNEVVVDLWGGYRNRHTREEWKEDTLVQVFSATKGFAALALCLAHSRSYINYDEKVSTYWPEFAQNGKESITVRQLLAHQAGLSPLNNLGIDVLEDLDTSRLSVSLATSKPAWDVGKIHGYHAWTIGTLIGELIKRTDPKHRTLKDFFQEEIAEPLNAEFYIGLPGSISKKRITTIEGINHPIQLLRGITKLPRKMLFGFLNPRSLVATSLVDPKKFVANENFNHRPILSIEFPSGNGLGQVRAMAKIYGAFASGEKILGLSKETLNELKKEAVPPKSGYYDHVNCINIAYSLGFWKHFSGMQFGRSESSFGHPGAGGSFCFADPDERLGYAYAMNKHGFGMANEPRELALREALYSCL
;
A
#
# COMPACT_ATOMS: atom_id res chain seq x y z
N ARG A 1 28.34 10.02 5.88
CA ARG A 1 27.54 8.90 6.48
C ARG A 1 27.64 8.96 8.00
N TRP A 2 26.54 9.09 8.69
CA TRP A 2 26.47 9.08 10.14
C TRP A 2 26.78 7.68 10.70
N LYS A 3 27.64 7.60 11.77
CA LYS A 3 28.13 6.32 12.32
C LYS A 3 27.17 5.62 13.30
N GLY A 4 25.90 5.92 13.27
CA GLY A 4 24.92 5.26 14.13
C GLY A 4 25.00 5.66 15.61
N MET A 5 23.85 5.60 16.29
CA MET A 5 23.71 5.87 17.72
C MET A 5 23.12 4.63 18.40
N ILE A 6 23.70 4.26 19.54
CA ILE A 6 23.12 3.20 20.39
C ILE A 6 22.12 3.88 21.35
N ILE A 7 20.88 3.46 21.30
CA ILE A 7 19.83 3.88 22.23
C ILE A 7 19.70 2.83 23.35
N LYS A 8 18.98 3.19 24.41
CA LYS A 8 18.61 2.29 25.52
C LYS A 8 18.28 0.87 24.97
N ASP A 9 18.80 -0.18 25.64
CA ASP A 9 18.66 -1.60 25.28
C ASP A 9 19.51 -2.07 24.07
N ASN A 10 20.64 -1.43 23.78
CA ASN A 10 21.51 -1.75 22.64
C ASN A 10 20.87 -1.63 21.26
N LEU A 11 19.79 -0.86 21.13
CA LEU A 11 19.18 -0.58 19.83
C LEU A 11 20.07 0.34 19.00
N SER A 12 20.44 -0.11 17.81
CA SER A 12 21.24 0.67 16.87
C SER A 12 20.33 1.36 15.86
N ILE A 13 20.50 2.69 15.72
CA ILE A 13 19.92 3.46 14.62
C ILE A 13 21.03 3.91 13.70
N ARG A 14 20.86 3.74 12.40
CA ARG A 14 21.84 4.02 11.37
C ARG A 14 21.19 4.76 10.20
N GLY A 15 22.02 5.26 9.31
CA GLY A 15 21.57 5.84 8.06
C GLY A 15 22.13 7.23 7.78
N PHE A 16 21.36 8.05 7.10
CA PHE A 16 21.74 9.36 6.61
C PHE A 16 20.56 10.33 6.71
N VAL A 17 20.85 11.58 7.02
CA VAL A 17 19.98 12.73 6.79
C VAL A 17 20.80 13.85 6.17
N ALA A 18 20.24 14.54 5.18
CA ALA A 18 20.82 15.74 4.61
C ALA A 18 20.76 16.90 5.62
N SER A 19 21.62 17.89 5.42
CA SER A 19 21.56 19.13 6.22
C SER A 19 20.18 19.78 6.11
N GLY A 20 19.63 20.19 7.26
CA GLY A 20 18.29 20.75 7.38
C GLY A 20 17.20 19.73 7.74
N PHE A 21 17.51 18.42 7.75
CA PHE A 21 16.56 17.36 8.13
C PHE A 21 16.88 16.70 9.47
N GLU A 22 17.64 17.35 10.34
CA GLU A 22 18.07 16.80 11.63
C GLU A 22 16.89 16.50 12.56
N SER A 23 15.82 17.29 12.53
CA SER A 23 14.60 17.07 13.31
C SER A 23 13.91 15.76 12.95
N VAL A 24 13.98 15.35 11.69
CA VAL A 24 13.45 14.06 11.22
C VAL A 24 14.19 12.89 11.88
N LYS A 25 15.51 12.98 11.97
CA LYS A 25 16.32 11.98 12.67
C LYS A 25 15.96 11.91 14.17
N GLU A 26 15.77 13.06 14.81
CA GLU A 26 15.36 13.11 16.21
C GLU A 26 14.00 12.44 16.45
N GLU A 27 13.02 12.68 15.57
CA GLU A 27 11.71 12.04 15.67
C GLU A 27 11.79 10.52 15.40
N PHE A 28 12.64 10.09 14.47
CA PHE A 28 12.88 8.66 14.26
C PHE A 28 13.46 7.99 15.51
N ILE A 29 14.41 8.64 16.20
CA ILE A 29 14.95 8.18 17.49
C ILE A 29 13.86 8.16 18.58
N ARG A 30 12.99 9.18 18.62
CA ARG A 30 11.88 9.24 19.57
C ARG A 30 10.85 8.12 19.37
N ASN A 31 10.68 7.61 18.16
CA ASN A 31 9.81 6.46 17.93
C ASN A 31 10.28 5.25 18.74
N PHE A 32 11.58 4.98 18.77
CA PHE A 32 12.13 3.87 19.57
C PHE A 32 12.09 4.16 21.07
N SER A 33 12.44 5.36 21.50
CA SER A 33 12.57 5.69 22.93
C SER A 33 11.23 6.03 23.60
N LYS A 34 10.21 6.50 22.86
CA LYS A 34 8.95 7.03 23.41
C LYS A 34 7.68 6.40 22.85
N ARG A 35 7.68 5.94 21.58
CA ARG A 35 6.47 5.43 20.90
C ARG A 35 6.45 3.92 20.72
N GLY A 36 7.44 3.23 21.31
CA GLY A 36 7.49 1.76 21.38
C GLY A 36 7.76 1.08 20.04
N GLU A 37 8.53 1.73 19.17
CA GLU A 37 9.06 1.13 17.95
C GLU A 37 9.96 -0.06 18.26
N VAL A 38 9.94 -1.09 17.41
CA VAL A 38 10.77 -2.30 17.54
C VAL A 38 11.81 -2.35 16.44
N GLY A 39 11.40 -2.25 15.21
CA GLY A 39 12.22 -2.14 14.04
C GLY A 39 11.50 -1.37 12.97
N ALA A 40 12.19 -0.45 12.32
CA ALA A 40 11.63 0.41 11.29
C ALA A 40 12.69 0.95 10.34
N ALA A 41 12.23 1.40 9.18
CA ALA A 41 13.01 2.26 8.30
C ALA A 41 12.14 3.42 7.78
N PHE A 42 12.81 4.52 7.47
CA PHE A 42 12.20 5.74 6.94
C PHE A 42 13.10 6.35 5.88
N THR A 43 12.54 6.58 4.69
CA THR A 43 13.29 7.14 3.57
C THR A 43 12.48 8.20 2.84
N VAL A 44 13.18 9.26 2.43
CA VAL A 44 12.62 10.35 1.62
C VAL A 44 13.55 10.66 0.46
N TYR A 45 13.00 10.75 -0.72
CA TYR A 45 13.62 11.29 -1.92
C TYR A 45 12.99 12.63 -2.29
N ILE A 46 13.81 13.61 -2.68
CA ILE A 46 13.37 14.89 -3.27
C ILE A 46 14.18 15.11 -4.54
N ASN A 47 13.50 15.42 -5.64
CA ASN A 47 14.15 15.56 -6.96
C ASN A 47 15.02 14.34 -7.35
N ASN A 48 14.58 13.13 -7.01
CA ASN A 48 15.28 11.87 -7.20
C ASN A 48 16.59 11.71 -6.39
N GLU A 49 16.87 12.62 -5.46
CA GLU A 49 18.00 12.54 -4.53
C GLU A 49 17.51 12.13 -3.14
N VAL A 50 18.24 11.22 -2.50
CA VAL A 50 17.91 10.79 -1.13
C VAL A 50 18.29 11.88 -0.14
N VAL A 51 17.32 12.36 0.64
CA VAL A 51 17.54 13.37 1.70
C VAL A 51 17.43 12.79 3.11
N VAL A 52 16.68 11.69 3.26
CA VAL A 52 16.57 10.92 4.50
C VAL A 52 16.63 9.44 4.14
N ASP A 53 17.44 8.67 4.84
CA ASP A 53 17.49 7.21 4.75
C ASP A 53 17.92 6.64 6.10
N LEU A 54 16.96 6.28 6.94
CA LEU A 54 17.15 5.85 8.32
C LEU A 54 16.58 4.45 8.53
N TRP A 55 17.27 3.65 9.30
CA TRP A 55 16.80 2.34 9.74
C TRP A 55 17.35 1.99 11.12
N GLY A 56 16.66 1.11 11.85
CA GLY A 56 17.14 0.69 13.16
C GLY A 56 16.23 -0.28 13.88
N GLY A 57 16.69 -0.68 15.05
CA GLY A 57 16.00 -1.63 15.90
C GLY A 57 16.19 -3.07 15.46
N TYR A 58 15.19 -3.90 15.73
CA TYR A 58 15.23 -5.34 15.45
C TYR A 58 14.33 -5.70 14.26
N ARG A 59 14.88 -6.44 13.26
CA ARG A 59 14.07 -7.11 12.25
C ARG A 59 13.26 -8.27 12.81
N ASN A 60 13.78 -8.88 13.89
CA ASN A 60 13.11 -9.90 14.69
C ASN A 60 13.43 -9.66 16.18
N ARG A 61 12.42 -9.22 16.93
CA ARG A 61 12.56 -8.91 18.36
C ARG A 61 12.86 -10.15 19.21
N HIS A 62 12.26 -11.30 18.87
CA HIS A 62 12.39 -12.52 19.66
C HIS A 62 13.82 -13.08 19.64
N THR A 63 14.47 -13.02 18.47
CA THR A 63 15.86 -13.44 18.28
C THR A 63 16.86 -12.31 18.47
N ARG A 64 16.40 -11.05 18.65
CA ARG A 64 17.21 -9.82 18.73
C ARG A 64 18.10 -9.59 17.50
N GLU A 65 17.69 -10.09 16.34
CA GLU A 65 18.37 -9.84 15.08
C GLU A 65 18.13 -8.41 14.62
N GLU A 66 19.22 -7.66 14.42
CA GLU A 66 19.16 -6.25 14.04
C GLU A 66 18.52 -6.03 12.67
N TRP A 67 17.82 -4.89 12.55
CA TRP A 67 17.44 -4.33 11.26
C TRP A 67 18.67 -3.77 10.57
N LYS A 68 18.99 -4.28 9.38
CA LYS A 68 20.14 -3.88 8.57
C LYS A 68 19.72 -3.04 7.38
N GLU A 69 20.70 -2.47 6.69
CA GLU A 69 20.52 -1.68 5.48
C GLU A 69 19.77 -2.43 4.36
N ASP A 70 19.98 -3.74 4.28
CA ASP A 70 19.39 -4.63 3.28
C ASP A 70 18.13 -5.38 3.76
N THR A 71 17.59 -4.99 4.91
CA THR A 71 16.39 -5.62 5.46
C THR A 71 15.17 -5.33 4.61
N LEU A 72 14.37 -6.36 4.35
CA LEU A 72 13.13 -6.30 3.61
C LEU A 72 11.95 -6.36 4.57
N VAL A 73 11.01 -5.45 4.40
CA VAL A 73 9.80 -5.35 5.23
C VAL A 73 8.55 -5.46 4.39
N GLN A 74 7.55 -6.16 4.92
CA GLN A 74 6.24 -6.27 4.33
C GLN A 74 5.41 -5.03 4.63
N VAL A 75 4.67 -4.54 3.63
CA VAL A 75 3.93 -3.28 3.73
C VAL A 75 2.42 -3.41 3.56
N PHE A 76 1.90 -4.63 3.53
CA PHE A 76 0.46 -4.89 3.44
C PHE A 76 -0.23 -4.05 2.34
N SER A 77 -1.31 -3.37 2.68
CA SER A 77 -2.09 -2.60 1.71
C SER A 77 -1.33 -1.46 1.02
N ALA A 78 -0.18 -1.00 1.53
CA ALA A 78 0.67 -0.09 0.76
C ALA A 78 1.11 -0.71 -0.58
N THR A 79 1.10 -2.04 -0.70
CA THR A 79 1.30 -2.78 -1.96
C THR A 79 0.38 -2.32 -3.08
N LYS A 80 -0.88 -1.97 -2.75
CA LYS A 80 -1.86 -1.50 -3.75
C LYS A 80 -1.38 -0.27 -4.54
N GLY A 81 -0.66 0.62 -3.85
CA GLY A 81 -0.06 1.77 -4.51
C GLY A 81 0.97 1.35 -5.56
N PHE A 82 1.81 0.36 -5.28
CA PHE A 82 2.77 -0.15 -6.26
C PHE A 82 2.09 -0.85 -7.43
N ALA A 83 1.01 -1.59 -7.19
CA ALA A 83 0.19 -2.16 -8.26
C ALA A 83 -0.44 -1.05 -9.12
N ALA A 84 -0.95 0.01 -8.50
CA ALA A 84 -1.49 1.18 -9.19
C ALA A 84 -0.42 1.90 -10.02
N LEU A 85 0.83 2.05 -9.52
CA LEU A 85 1.95 2.62 -10.27
C LEU A 85 2.30 1.78 -11.52
N ALA A 86 2.20 0.44 -11.44
CA ALA A 86 2.36 -0.41 -12.61
C ALA A 86 1.31 -0.11 -13.70
N LEU A 87 0.04 0.05 -13.29
CA LEU A 87 -1.02 0.41 -14.24
C LEU A 87 -0.85 1.84 -14.79
N CYS A 88 -0.32 2.78 -13.99
CA CYS A 88 0.05 4.11 -14.46
C CYS A 88 1.12 4.05 -15.56
N LEU A 89 2.10 3.18 -15.41
CA LEU A 89 3.10 2.99 -16.46
C LEU A 89 2.50 2.37 -17.73
N ALA A 90 1.59 1.40 -17.59
CA ALA A 90 0.84 0.86 -18.72
C ALA A 90 -0.01 1.94 -19.44
N HIS A 91 -0.66 2.83 -18.67
CA HIS A 91 -1.37 3.99 -19.22
C HIS A 91 -0.41 4.92 -19.97
N SER A 92 0.75 5.21 -19.41
CA SER A 92 1.79 6.04 -20.04
C SER A 92 2.27 5.49 -21.39
N ARG A 93 2.22 4.16 -21.55
CA ARG A 93 2.55 3.45 -22.80
C ARG A 93 1.36 3.25 -23.73
N SER A 94 0.22 3.86 -23.42
CA SER A 94 -1.03 3.72 -24.18
C SER A 94 -1.55 2.26 -24.26
N TYR A 95 -1.20 1.41 -23.29
CA TYR A 95 -1.72 0.05 -23.21
C TYR A 95 -3.14 0.01 -22.65
N ILE A 96 -3.49 0.99 -21.80
CA ILE A 96 -4.81 1.10 -21.17
C ILE A 96 -5.25 2.58 -21.11
N ASN A 97 -6.56 2.82 -21.22
CA ASN A 97 -7.19 4.12 -21.00
C ASN A 97 -8.11 4.01 -19.75
N TYR A 98 -7.95 4.92 -18.81
CA TYR A 98 -8.72 4.94 -17.57
C TYR A 98 -10.22 5.17 -17.76
N ASP A 99 -10.62 5.86 -18.83
CA ASP A 99 -12.03 6.20 -19.10
C ASP A 99 -12.73 5.13 -19.95
N GLU A 100 -11.99 4.15 -20.46
CA GLU A 100 -12.56 2.98 -21.12
C GLU A 100 -13.19 2.02 -20.12
N LYS A 101 -14.15 1.21 -20.62
CA LYS A 101 -14.76 0.15 -19.84
C LYS A 101 -13.76 -0.96 -19.53
N VAL A 102 -13.83 -1.54 -18.33
CA VAL A 102 -13.05 -2.71 -17.97
C VAL A 102 -13.27 -3.84 -18.99
N SER A 103 -14.50 -4.02 -19.43
CA SER A 103 -14.90 -5.06 -20.42
C SER A 103 -14.25 -4.88 -21.80
N THR A 104 -13.75 -3.72 -22.15
CA THR A 104 -12.95 -3.49 -23.38
C THR A 104 -11.67 -4.33 -23.35
N TYR A 105 -11.04 -4.44 -22.19
CA TYR A 105 -9.81 -5.19 -21.99
C TYR A 105 -10.04 -6.60 -21.44
N TRP A 106 -11.16 -6.78 -20.72
CA TRP A 106 -11.55 -8.01 -20.04
C TRP A 106 -13.00 -8.37 -20.38
N PRO A 107 -13.28 -8.96 -21.56
CA PRO A 107 -14.63 -9.24 -22.03
C PRO A 107 -15.48 -10.07 -21.06
N GLU A 108 -14.88 -11.04 -20.37
CA GLU A 108 -15.57 -11.91 -19.40
C GLU A 108 -16.06 -11.16 -18.17
N PHE A 109 -15.55 -9.96 -17.93
CA PHE A 109 -16.02 -9.06 -16.87
C PHE A 109 -17.41 -8.50 -17.16
N ALA A 110 -17.82 -8.41 -18.44
CA ALA A 110 -19.07 -7.82 -18.89
C ALA A 110 -20.29 -8.69 -18.59
N GLN A 111 -20.55 -8.94 -17.30
CA GLN A 111 -21.71 -9.71 -16.85
C GLN A 111 -22.16 -9.25 -15.45
N ASN A 112 -23.37 -9.64 -15.09
CA ASN A 112 -23.98 -9.37 -13.77
C ASN A 112 -24.02 -7.87 -13.40
N GLY A 113 -24.21 -6.98 -14.39
CA GLY A 113 -24.35 -5.53 -14.20
C GLY A 113 -23.01 -4.77 -14.16
N LYS A 114 -21.91 -5.40 -14.65
CA LYS A 114 -20.59 -4.78 -14.71
C LYS A 114 -20.19 -4.18 -16.06
N GLU A 115 -21.08 -4.26 -17.05
CA GLU A 115 -20.83 -3.92 -18.46
C GLU A 115 -20.39 -2.45 -18.67
N SER A 116 -20.81 -1.55 -17.78
CA SER A 116 -20.53 -0.12 -17.89
C SER A 116 -19.40 0.38 -16.98
N ILE A 117 -18.81 -0.48 -16.15
CA ILE A 117 -17.78 -0.08 -15.21
C ILE A 117 -16.52 0.35 -15.96
N THR A 118 -16.08 1.60 -15.76
CA THR A 118 -14.82 2.09 -16.31
C THR A 118 -13.63 1.67 -15.45
N VAL A 119 -12.45 1.65 -16.04
CA VAL A 119 -11.19 1.38 -15.31
C VAL A 119 -11.04 2.39 -14.17
N ARG A 120 -11.32 3.67 -14.39
CA ARG A 120 -11.27 4.72 -13.37
C ARG A 120 -12.19 4.44 -12.19
N GLN A 121 -13.43 4.02 -12.43
CA GLN A 121 -14.39 3.67 -11.37
C GLN A 121 -13.95 2.43 -10.58
N LEU A 122 -13.40 1.44 -11.26
CA LEU A 122 -12.81 0.26 -10.62
C LEU A 122 -11.69 0.66 -9.65
N LEU A 123 -10.75 1.49 -10.11
CA LEU A 123 -9.61 1.96 -9.33
C LEU A 123 -10.00 2.91 -8.19
N ALA A 124 -11.15 3.59 -8.29
CA ALA A 124 -11.72 4.42 -7.24
C ALA A 124 -12.61 3.64 -6.25
N HIS A 125 -12.51 2.30 -6.24
CA HIS A 125 -13.28 1.43 -5.34
C HIS A 125 -14.80 1.53 -5.48
N GLN A 126 -15.30 1.86 -6.69
CA GLN A 126 -16.73 2.03 -6.97
C GLN A 126 -17.39 0.78 -7.59
N ALA A 127 -16.62 -0.26 -7.89
CA ALA A 127 -17.09 -1.41 -8.67
C ALA A 127 -17.95 -2.41 -7.90
N GLY A 128 -18.04 -2.32 -6.57
CA GLY A 128 -18.83 -3.26 -5.77
C GLY A 128 -18.25 -4.66 -5.62
N LEU A 129 -16.96 -4.86 -5.89
CA LEU A 129 -16.27 -6.15 -5.87
C LEU A 129 -15.37 -6.32 -4.63
N SER A 130 -15.72 -5.67 -3.53
CA SER A 130 -14.98 -5.73 -2.27
C SER A 130 -15.23 -7.03 -1.47
N PRO A 131 -16.47 -7.57 -1.36
CA PRO A 131 -16.73 -8.76 -0.56
C PRO A 131 -16.07 -10.02 -1.11
N LEU A 132 -15.57 -10.87 -0.20
CA LEU A 132 -14.92 -12.13 -0.51
C LEU A 132 -15.84 -13.34 -0.43
N ASN A 133 -17.02 -13.18 0.19
CA ASN A 133 -18.00 -14.24 0.26
C ASN A 133 -18.41 -14.68 -1.17
N ASN A 134 -18.46 -15.99 -1.38
CA ASN A 134 -18.75 -16.63 -2.69
C ASN A 134 -17.62 -16.56 -3.74
N LEU A 135 -16.39 -16.14 -3.37
CA LEU A 135 -15.24 -16.16 -4.28
C LEU A 135 -14.44 -17.48 -4.24
N GLY A 136 -14.83 -18.43 -3.37
CA GLY A 136 -14.13 -19.72 -3.23
C GLY A 136 -12.77 -19.59 -2.54
N ILE A 137 -12.65 -18.66 -1.59
CA ILE A 137 -11.42 -18.43 -0.85
C ILE A 137 -11.52 -19.08 0.53
N ASP A 138 -10.75 -20.14 0.73
CA ASP A 138 -10.71 -20.90 1.99
C ASP A 138 -9.38 -20.72 2.76
N VAL A 139 -8.30 -20.46 2.02
CA VAL A 139 -6.95 -20.25 2.55
C VAL A 139 -6.29 -19.05 1.89
N LEU A 140 -5.20 -18.53 2.49
CA LEU A 140 -4.49 -17.37 1.96
C LEU A 140 -3.94 -17.56 0.54
N GLU A 141 -3.56 -18.79 0.22
CA GLU A 141 -3.06 -19.16 -1.10
C GLU A 141 -4.10 -19.01 -2.22
N ASP A 142 -5.39 -19.00 -1.89
CA ASP A 142 -6.47 -18.76 -2.84
C ASP A 142 -6.57 -17.29 -3.27
N LEU A 143 -5.84 -16.38 -2.58
CA LEU A 143 -5.71 -14.97 -2.98
C LEU A 143 -4.79 -14.78 -4.19
N ASP A 144 -4.19 -15.85 -4.70
CA ASP A 144 -3.42 -15.80 -5.95
C ASP A 144 -4.27 -15.22 -7.09
N THR A 145 -3.69 -14.27 -7.82
CA THR A 145 -4.38 -13.51 -8.87
C THR A 145 -5.03 -14.41 -9.91
N SER A 146 -4.41 -15.53 -10.27
CA SER A 146 -4.91 -16.41 -11.34
C SER A 146 -6.23 -17.09 -11.01
N ARG A 147 -6.46 -17.42 -9.73
CA ARG A 147 -7.69 -18.06 -9.26
C ARG A 147 -8.80 -17.04 -9.03
N LEU A 148 -8.44 -15.96 -8.36
CA LEU A 148 -9.38 -14.95 -7.91
C LEU A 148 -9.98 -14.15 -9.08
N SER A 149 -9.24 -13.95 -10.17
CA SER A 149 -9.70 -13.20 -11.34
C SER A 149 -10.96 -13.82 -11.98
N VAL A 150 -11.01 -15.14 -12.10
CA VAL A 150 -12.18 -15.85 -12.67
C VAL A 150 -13.42 -15.64 -11.80
N SER A 151 -13.27 -15.77 -10.48
CA SER A 151 -14.37 -15.55 -9.53
C SER A 151 -14.86 -14.10 -9.56
N LEU A 152 -13.95 -13.13 -9.66
CA LEU A 152 -14.30 -11.71 -9.74
C LEU A 152 -15.00 -11.36 -11.07
N ALA A 153 -14.58 -11.96 -12.19
CA ALA A 153 -15.24 -11.76 -13.48
C ALA A 153 -16.70 -12.20 -13.46
N THR A 154 -17.01 -13.29 -12.75
CA THR A 154 -18.37 -13.84 -12.66
C THR A 154 -19.19 -13.27 -11.48
N SER A 155 -18.58 -12.58 -10.55
CA SER A 155 -19.25 -12.04 -9.36
C SER A 155 -20.23 -10.92 -9.69
N LYS A 156 -21.33 -10.88 -8.93
CA LYS A 156 -22.27 -9.75 -8.93
C LYS A 156 -21.74 -8.64 -7.99
N PRO A 157 -21.74 -7.37 -8.39
CA PRO A 157 -21.41 -6.26 -7.51
C PRO A 157 -22.32 -6.21 -6.27
N ALA A 158 -21.73 -5.90 -5.12
CA ALA A 158 -22.48 -5.70 -3.87
C ALA A 158 -23.29 -4.39 -3.84
N TRP A 159 -22.99 -3.47 -4.73
CA TRP A 159 -23.72 -2.21 -4.96
C TRP A 159 -23.62 -1.76 -6.41
N ASP A 160 -24.51 -0.89 -6.83
CA ASP A 160 -24.47 -0.32 -8.18
C ASP A 160 -23.31 0.67 -8.31
N VAL A 161 -22.55 0.56 -9.39
CA VAL A 161 -21.39 1.43 -9.67
C VAL A 161 -21.76 2.91 -9.60
N GLY A 162 -20.91 3.73 -9.01
CA GLY A 162 -21.11 5.17 -8.86
C GLY A 162 -22.13 5.59 -7.79
N LYS A 163 -22.78 4.66 -7.08
CA LYS A 163 -23.64 5.00 -5.92
C LYS A 163 -22.83 5.25 -4.66
N ILE A 164 -21.95 4.34 -4.34
CA ILE A 164 -21.04 4.40 -3.19
C ILE A 164 -19.64 3.93 -3.59
N HIS A 165 -18.68 4.16 -2.75
CA HIS A 165 -17.42 3.41 -2.77
C HIS A 165 -17.22 2.63 -1.48
N GLY A 166 -16.49 1.53 -1.59
CA GLY A 166 -16.12 0.68 -0.48
C GLY A 166 -14.78 0.01 -0.79
N TYR A 167 -13.88 0.12 0.12
CA TYR A 167 -12.50 -0.34 -0.01
C TYR A 167 -12.41 -1.81 -0.45
N HIS A 168 -11.84 -2.07 -1.62
CA HIS A 168 -11.61 -3.42 -2.16
C HIS A 168 -10.32 -3.98 -1.53
N ALA A 169 -10.38 -4.28 -0.23
CA ALA A 169 -9.22 -4.59 0.61
C ALA A 169 -8.36 -5.73 0.06
N TRP A 170 -9.00 -6.78 -0.46
CA TRP A 170 -8.35 -8.01 -0.91
C TRP A 170 -8.35 -8.17 -2.43
N THR A 171 -9.30 -7.54 -3.12
CA THR A 171 -9.61 -7.84 -4.51
C THR A 171 -8.99 -6.87 -5.52
N ILE A 172 -8.70 -5.61 -5.13
CA ILE A 172 -8.24 -4.58 -6.07
C ILE A 172 -6.94 -4.97 -6.78
N GLY A 173 -6.01 -5.61 -6.07
CA GLY A 173 -4.74 -6.03 -6.66
C GLY A 173 -4.91 -7.06 -7.77
N THR A 174 -5.82 -8.01 -7.59
CA THR A 174 -6.19 -8.99 -8.63
C THR A 174 -6.83 -8.33 -9.84
N LEU A 175 -7.73 -7.38 -9.60
CA LEU A 175 -8.38 -6.62 -10.68
C LEU A 175 -7.37 -5.81 -11.49
N ILE A 176 -6.42 -5.15 -10.83
CA ILE A 176 -5.31 -4.44 -11.49
C ILE A 176 -4.40 -5.44 -12.24
N GLY A 177 -4.07 -6.56 -11.59
CA GLY A 177 -3.19 -7.58 -12.17
C GLY A 177 -3.76 -8.18 -13.45
N GLU A 178 -5.06 -8.44 -13.49
CA GLU A 178 -5.72 -8.95 -14.68
C GLU A 178 -5.74 -7.90 -15.82
N LEU A 179 -5.96 -6.62 -15.49
CA LEU A 179 -5.84 -5.54 -16.49
C LEU A 179 -4.44 -5.44 -17.07
N ILE A 180 -3.40 -5.48 -16.25
CA ILE A 180 -2.00 -5.48 -16.72
C ILE A 180 -1.76 -6.67 -17.66
N LYS A 181 -2.10 -7.89 -17.24
CA LYS A 181 -1.88 -9.10 -18.02
C LYS A 181 -2.56 -9.05 -19.39
N ARG A 182 -3.72 -8.42 -19.48
CA ARG A 182 -4.51 -8.33 -20.73
C ARG A 182 -4.06 -7.19 -21.63
N THR A 183 -3.49 -6.14 -21.08
CA THR A 183 -3.11 -4.95 -21.83
C THR A 183 -1.62 -4.88 -22.15
N ASP A 184 -0.78 -5.54 -21.36
CA ASP A 184 0.65 -5.65 -21.67
C ASP A 184 0.87 -6.48 -22.94
N PRO A 185 1.57 -5.96 -23.97
CA PRO A 185 1.84 -6.70 -25.20
C PRO A 185 2.57 -8.04 -25.00
N LYS A 186 3.29 -8.20 -23.88
CA LYS A 186 3.96 -9.44 -23.50
C LYS A 186 3.10 -10.35 -22.63
N HIS A 187 1.90 -9.91 -22.26
CA HIS A 187 0.96 -10.64 -21.38
C HIS A 187 1.58 -11.10 -20.04
N ARG A 188 2.53 -10.31 -19.51
CA ARG A 188 3.17 -10.57 -18.20
C ARG A 188 2.16 -10.45 -17.05
N THR A 189 2.44 -11.17 -15.97
CA THR A 189 1.75 -10.91 -14.70
C THR A 189 2.12 -9.52 -14.18
N LEU A 190 1.33 -8.98 -13.25
CA LEU A 190 1.66 -7.70 -12.62
C LEU A 190 3.02 -7.75 -11.93
N LYS A 191 3.32 -8.88 -11.26
CA LYS A 191 4.62 -9.13 -10.62
C LYS A 191 5.77 -8.95 -11.62
N ASP A 192 5.71 -9.63 -12.76
CA ASP A 192 6.78 -9.60 -13.76
C ASP A 192 6.86 -8.24 -14.45
N PHE A 193 5.70 -7.64 -14.80
CA PHE A 193 5.65 -6.30 -15.36
C PHE A 193 6.26 -5.26 -14.41
N PHE A 194 5.87 -5.27 -13.14
CA PHE A 194 6.39 -4.35 -12.14
C PHE A 194 7.91 -4.53 -11.96
N GLN A 195 8.37 -5.77 -11.88
CA GLN A 195 9.78 -6.08 -11.69
C GLN A 195 10.62 -5.57 -12.87
N GLU A 196 10.26 -5.95 -14.11
CA GLU A 196 11.02 -5.62 -15.31
C GLU A 196 10.94 -4.14 -15.70
N GLU A 197 9.79 -3.47 -15.48
CA GLU A 197 9.53 -2.14 -16.03
C GLU A 197 9.68 -1.01 -15.01
N ILE A 198 9.67 -1.32 -13.69
CA ILE A 198 9.77 -0.32 -12.62
C ILE A 198 10.94 -0.62 -11.69
N ALA A 199 10.95 -1.81 -11.06
CA ALA A 199 11.90 -2.11 -10.00
C ALA A 199 13.34 -2.22 -10.53
N GLU A 200 13.57 -2.99 -11.58
CA GLU A 200 14.90 -3.15 -12.19
C GLU A 200 15.44 -1.87 -12.80
N PRO A 201 14.71 -1.10 -13.63
CA PRO A 201 15.21 0.16 -14.18
C PRO A 201 15.58 1.18 -13.11
N LEU A 202 14.85 1.21 -11.99
CA LEU A 202 15.15 2.07 -10.87
C LEU A 202 16.19 1.50 -9.91
N ASN A 203 16.67 0.26 -10.12
CA ASN A 203 17.50 -0.46 -9.15
C ASN A 203 16.88 -0.39 -7.73
N ALA A 204 15.61 -0.77 -7.65
CA ALA A 204 14.77 -0.67 -6.45
C ALA A 204 14.33 -2.07 -6.01
N GLU A 205 14.81 -2.52 -4.87
CA GLU A 205 14.51 -3.86 -4.36
C GLU A 205 13.14 -3.90 -3.66
N PHE A 206 12.11 -4.15 -4.44
CA PHE A 206 10.73 -4.34 -3.99
C PHE A 206 10.06 -5.44 -4.81
N TYR A 207 9.33 -6.33 -4.15
CA TYR A 207 8.71 -7.51 -4.75
C TYR A 207 7.23 -7.60 -4.43
N ILE A 208 6.42 -7.98 -5.41
CA ILE A 208 5.02 -8.41 -5.26
C ILE A 208 5.01 -9.93 -5.51
N GLY A 209 5.12 -10.70 -4.44
CA GLY A 209 5.47 -12.12 -4.52
C GLY A 209 6.99 -12.34 -4.46
N LEU A 210 7.45 -12.77 -3.30
CA LEU A 210 8.88 -12.87 -2.96
C LEU A 210 9.58 -13.98 -3.73
N PRO A 211 10.70 -13.69 -4.42
CA PRO A 211 11.51 -14.72 -5.09
C PRO A 211 12.08 -15.74 -4.11
N GLY A 212 12.15 -17.00 -4.54
CA GLY A 212 12.71 -18.11 -3.75
C GLY A 212 14.17 -17.93 -3.33
N SER A 213 14.94 -17.14 -4.09
CA SER A 213 16.36 -16.86 -3.84
C SER A 213 16.61 -15.93 -2.66
N ILE A 214 15.63 -15.17 -2.21
CA ILE A 214 15.81 -14.21 -1.11
C ILE A 214 15.96 -14.93 0.23
N SER A 215 17.02 -14.63 0.96
CA SER A 215 17.30 -15.22 2.28
C SER A 215 16.29 -14.74 3.34
N LYS A 216 15.78 -15.67 4.16
CA LYS A 216 14.95 -15.35 5.34
C LYS A 216 15.63 -14.39 6.31
N LYS A 217 16.97 -14.38 6.36
CA LYS A 217 17.77 -13.51 7.25
C LYS A 217 17.64 -12.03 6.90
N ARG A 218 17.10 -11.69 5.74
CA ARG A 218 16.84 -10.32 5.31
C ARG A 218 15.40 -9.87 5.58
N ILE A 219 14.50 -10.78 5.91
CA ILE A 219 13.07 -10.49 6.03
C ILE A 219 12.73 -10.20 7.48
N THR A 220 11.93 -9.16 7.70
CA THR A 220 11.39 -8.84 9.03
C THR A 220 10.40 -9.90 9.50
N THR A 221 10.30 -10.07 10.81
CA THR A 221 9.20 -10.79 11.44
C THR A 221 8.16 -9.77 11.88
N ILE A 222 6.96 -9.85 11.34
CA ILE A 222 5.83 -8.99 11.72
C ILE A 222 5.36 -9.40 13.11
N GLU A 223 5.22 -8.41 13.99
CA GLU A 223 4.60 -8.54 15.30
C GLU A 223 3.20 -7.93 15.25
N GLY A 224 2.19 -8.78 15.41
CA GLY A 224 0.82 -8.35 15.57
C GLY A 224 0.56 -7.72 16.93
N ILE A 225 -0.67 -7.25 17.12
CA ILE A 225 -1.12 -6.67 18.39
C ILE A 225 -1.61 -7.80 19.28
N ASN A 226 -0.72 -8.31 20.14
CA ASN A 226 -1.01 -9.49 20.98
C ASN A 226 -1.34 -9.14 22.43
N HIS A 227 -1.23 -7.86 22.84
CA HIS A 227 -1.46 -7.47 24.23
C HIS A 227 -2.93 -7.02 24.42
N PRO A 228 -3.70 -7.63 25.38
CA PRO A 228 -5.12 -7.33 25.58
C PRO A 228 -5.44 -5.85 25.78
N ILE A 229 -4.61 -5.12 26.54
CA ILE A 229 -4.80 -3.68 26.78
C ILE A 229 -4.58 -2.87 25.47
N GLN A 230 -3.61 -3.26 24.64
CA GLN A 230 -3.38 -2.60 23.35
C GLN A 230 -4.54 -2.89 22.40
N LEU A 231 -5.03 -4.12 22.38
CA LEU A 231 -6.21 -4.51 21.60
C LEU A 231 -7.43 -3.68 22.01
N LEU A 232 -7.71 -3.58 23.33
CA LEU A 232 -8.83 -2.78 23.82
C LEU A 232 -8.70 -1.30 23.44
N ARG A 233 -7.51 -0.71 23.63
CA ARG A 233 -7.25 0.68 23.22
C ARG A 233 -7.36 0.89 21.72
N GLY A 234 -7.02 -0.11 20.91
CA GLY A 234 -7.17 -0.03 19.47
C GLY A 234 -8.61 -0.11 19.02
N ILE A 235 -9.38 -1.02 19.59
CA ILE A 235 -10.81 -1.16 19.31
C ILE A 235 -11.55 0.17 19.57
N THR A 236 -11.19 0.89 20.64
CA THR A 236 -11.82 2.20 20.93
C THR A 236 -11.50 3.29 19.90
N LYS A 237 -10.47 3.12 19.08
CA LYS A 237 -10.12 4.05 17.99
C LYS A 237 -10.84 3.75 16.68
N LEU A 238 -11.44 2.57 16.55
CA LEU A 238 -12.16 2.21 15.32
C LEU A 238 -13.49 2.99 15.21
N PRO A 239 -13.92 3.35 14.02
CA PRO A 239 -15.22 3.94 13.79
C PRO A 239 -16.33 3.06 14.36
N ARG A 240 -17.28 3.65 15.10
CA ARG A 240 -18.39 2.89 15.71
C ARG A 240 -19.15 2.02 14.71
N LYS A 241 -19.39 2.55 13.50
CA LYS A 241 -20.06 1.81 12.41
C LYS A 241 -19.24 0.59 11.97
N MET A 242 -17.90 0.68 11.97
CA MET A 242 -17.03 -0.45 11.68
C MET A 242 -17.13 -1.53 12.76
N LEU A 243 -17.15 -1.14 14.04
CA LEU A 243 -17.33 -2.08 15.15
C LEU A 243 -18.65 -2.85 15.05
N PHE A 244 -19.77 -2.15 14.79
CA PHE A 244 -21.06 -2.80 14.55
C PHE A 244 -21.05 -3.67 13.30
N GLY A 245 -20.30 -3.24 12.27
CA GLY A 245 -20.10 -4.03 11.05
C GLY A 245 -19.45 -5.38 11.34
N PHE A 246 -18.42 -5.43 12.17
CA PHE A 246 -17.76 -6.70 12.54
C PHE A 246 -18.67 -7.64 13.36
N LEU A 247 -19.65 -7.12 14.08
CA LEU A 247 -20.62 -7.95 14.81
C LEU A 247 -21.66 -8.61 13.89
N ASN A 248 -21.84 -8.10 12.69
CA ASN A 248 -22.76 -8.66 11.70
C ASN A 248 -21.98 -9.34 10.56
N PRO A 249 -21.91 -10.68 10.48
CA PRO A 249 -21.12 -11.40 9.46
C PRO A 249 -21.62 -11.16 8.02
N ARG A 250 -22.82 -10.61 7.85
CA ARG A 250 -23.39 -10.27 6.53
C ARG A 250 -23.15 -8.80 6.15
N SER A 251 -22.54 -8.02 7.03
CA SER A 251 -22.25 -6.62 6.72
C SER A 251 -21.20 -6.49 5.64
N LEU A 252 -21.19 -5.34 4.95
CA LEU A 252 -20.16 -5.01 3.98
C LEU A 252 -18.77 -4.94 4.62
N VAL A 253 -18.67 -4.49 5.87
CA VAL A 253 -17.43 -4.45 6.65
C VAL A 253 -16.90 -5.86 6.87
N ALA A 254 -17.72 -6.75 7.42
CA ALA A 254 -17.29 -8.12 7.73
C ALA A 254 -16.91 -8.90 6.47
N THR A 255 -17.74 -8.86 5.44
CA THR A 255 -17.52 -9.60 4.19
C THR A 255 -16.34 -9.07 3.38
N SER A 256 -15.97 -7.80 3.54
CA SER A 256 -14.84 -7.18 2.81
C SER A 256 -13.51 -7.18 3.58
N LEU A 257 -13.54 -7.23 4.93
CA LEU A 257 -12.32 -7.11 5.75
C LEU A 257 -11.97 -8.39 6.52
N VAL A 258 -12.97 -9.18 6.92
CA VAL A 258 -12.80 -10.30 7.85
C VAL A 258 -13.05 -11.66 7.22
N ASP A 259 -13.78 -11.70 6.13
CA ASP A 259 -14.06 -12.95 5.41
C ASP A 259 -12.96 -13.22 4.36
N PRO A 260 -12.35 -14.39 4.33
CA PRO A 260 -12.57 -15.52 5.23
C PRO A 260 -11.92 -15.28 6.61
N LYS A 261 -12.58 -15.71 7.67
CA LYS A 261 -12.18 -15.54 9.08
C LYS A 261 -10.75 -16.00 9.42
N LYS A 262 -10.13 -16.77 8.54
CA LYS A 262 -8.78 -17.32 8.68
C LYS A 262 -7.66 -16.28 8.44
N PHE A 263 -7.96 -15.10 7.86
CA PHE A 263 -6.95 -14.12 7.43
C PHE A 263 -6.68 -12.99 8.44
N VAL A 264 -7.36 -13.01 9.57
CA VAL A 264 -7.33 -11.89 10.54
C VAL A 264 -5.97 -11.73 11.24
N ALA A 265 -5.15 -12.78 11.30
CA ALA A 265 -3.85 -12.70 11.97
C ALA A 265 -2.75 -12.27 11.00
N ASN A 266 -2.24 -11.03 11.16
CA ASN A 266 -1.12 -10.51 10.38
C ASN A 266 0.13 -11.42 10.44
N GLU A 267 0.28 -12.22 11.48
CA GLU A 267 1.37 -13.18 11.66
C GLU A 267 1.38 -14.30 10.60
N ASN A 268 0.23 -14.60 9.98
CA ASN A 268 0.16 -15.54 8.86
C ASN A 268 1.05 -15.11 7.70
N PHE A 269 1.27 -13.80 7.55
CA PHE A 269 2.16 -13.25 6.53
C PHE A 269 3.66 -13.36 6.87
N ASN A 270 4.05 -13.96 7.98
CA ASN A 270 5.44 -14.35 8.25
C ASN A 270 5.82 -15.68 7.55
N HIS A 271 4.84 -16.39 7.00
CA HIS A 271 5.05 -17.67 6.33
C HIS A 271 5.51 -17.47 4.88
N ARG A 272 6.63 -18.08 4.52
CA ARG A 272 7.22 -17.92 3.20
C ARG A 272 6.31 -18.29 2.04
N PRO A 273 5.53 -19.37 2.08
CA PRO A 273 4.57 -19.68 1.01
C PRO A 273 3.65 -18.51 0.70
N ILE A 274 3.13 -17.83 1.74
CA ILE A 274 2.26 -16.67 1.59
C ILE A 274 2.99 -15.48 0.96
N LEU A 275 4.24 -15.23 1.37
CA LEU A 275 5.05 -14.15 0.79
C LEU A 275 5.37 -14.37 -0.68
N SER A 276 5.34 -15.63 -1.15
CA SER A 276 5.74 -16.00 -2.50
C SER A 276 4.62 -15.92 -3.53
N ILE A 277 3.35 -15.89 -3.12
CA ILE A 277 2.23 -15.74 -4.05
C ILE A 277 2.18 -14.33 -4.63
N GLU A 278 1.65 -14.21 -5.84
CA GLU A 278 1.34 -12.91 -6.43
C GLU A 278 0.02 -12.39 -5.85
N PHE A 279 0.13 -11.54 -4.85
CA PHE A 279 -1.03 -10.93 -4.20
C PHE A 279 -0.85 -9.40 -4.13
N PRO A 280 -1.16 -8.67 -5.22
CA PRO A 280 -0.89 -7.22 -5.31
C PRO A 280 -1.73 -6.35 -4.38
N SER A 281 -2.71 -6.93 -3.69
CA SER A 281 -3.48 -6.23 -2.66
C SER A 281 -2.76 -6.13 -1.32
N GLY A 282 -1.73 -6.97 -1.03
CA GLY A 282 -1.26 -6.99 0.35
C GLY A 282 0.07 -7.62 0.70
N ASN A 283 0.80 -8.29 -0.20
CA ASN A 283 2.04 -8.95 0.17
C ASN A 283 3.32 -8.35 -0.43
N GLY A 284 3.28 -7.07 -0.79
CA GLY A 284 4.48 -6.34 -1.19
C GLY A 284 5.53 -6.32 -0.09
N LEU A 285 6.77 -6.56 -0.46
CA LEU A 285 7.90 -6.67 0.45
C LEU A 285 9.16 -6.13 -0.20
N GLY A 286 9.88 -5.26 0.52
CA GLY A 286 11.08 -4.65 -0.04
C GLY A 286 11.83 -3.76 0.94
N GLN A 287 12.85 -3.09 0.44
CA GLN A 287 13.57 -2.04 1.17
C GLN A 287 12.73 -0.75 1.18
N VAL A 288 12.68 -0.07 2.32
CA VAL A 288 11.93 1.20 2.43
C VAL A 288 12.51 2.27 1.50
N ARG A 289 13.84 2.28 1.31
CA ARG A 289 14.46 3.18 0.32
C ARG A 289 14.02 2.92 -1.11
N ALA A 290 13.80 1.66 -1.48
CA ALA A 290 13.27 1.31 -2.79
C ALA A 290 11.84 1.84 -2.97
N MET A 291 11.03 1.74 -1.93
CA MET A 291 9.65 2.24 -1.93
C MET A 291 9.60 3.75 -2.14
N ALA A 292 10.39 4.52 -1.35
CA ALA A 292 10.48 5.97 -1.48
C ALA A 292 11.04 6.39 -2.85
N LYS A 293 12.05 5.67 -3.36
CA LYS A 293 12.63 5.92 -4.69
C LYS A 293 11.60 5.76 -5.80
N ILE A 294 10.81 4.68 -5.75
CA ILE A 294 9.76 4.42 -6.73
C ILE A 294 8.74 5.57 -6.72
N TYR A 295 8.19 5.93 -5.56
CA TYR A 295 7.24 7.04 -5.47
C TYR A 295 7.86 8.39 -5.89
N GLY A 296 9.13 8.63 -5.57
CA GLY A 296 9.90 9.80 -6.00
C GLY A 296 10.04 9.89 -7.52
N ALA A 297 10.28 8.75 -8.18
CA ALA A 297 10.36 8.67 -9.63
C ALA A 297 9.03 9.06 -10.31
N PHE A 298 7.89 8.66 -9.74
CA PHE A 298 6.57 9.08 -10.25
C PHE A 298 6.23 10.52 -9.87
N ALA A 299 6.65 11.01 -8.70
CA ALA A 299 6.44 12.41 -8.31
C ALA A 299 7.19 13.40 -9.21
N SER A 300 8.40 13.05 -9.62
CA SER A 300 9.28 13.91 -10.42
C SER A 300 9.21 13.66 -11.93
N GLY A 301 8.52 12.59 -12.37
CA GLY A 301 8.48 12.20 -13.77
C GLY A 301 9.84 11.71 -14.27
N GLU A 302 10.45 10.74 -13.55
CA GLU A 302 11.78 10.22 -13.86
C GLU A 302 11.86 9.69 -15.31
N LYS A 303 12.84 10.17 -16.04
CA LYS A 303 13.00 9.89 -17.48
C LYS A 303 13.18 8.41 -17.80
N ILE A 304 13.82 7.64 -16.91
CA ILE A 304 14.07 6.21 -17.13
C ILE A 304 12.78 5.39 -17.24
N LEU A 305 11.69 5.85 -16.62
CA LEU A 305 10.38 5.20 -16.71
C LEU A 305 9.60 5.61 -17.95
N GLY A 306 9.97 6.69 -18.62
CA GLY A 306 9.29 7.19 -19.81
C GLY A 306 7.84 7.62 -19.56
N LEU A 307 7.55 8.20 -18.39
CA LEU A 307 6.20 8.61 -18.02
C LEU A 307 5.70 9.76 -18.89
N SER A 308 4.51 9.61 -19.46
CA SER A 308 3.88 10.66 -20.26
C SER A 308 3.37 11.80 -19.37
N LYS A 309 3.36 13.03 -19.92
CA LYS A 309 2.77 14.20 -19.22
C LYS A 309 1.31 13.99 -18.88
N GLU A 310 0.57 13.29 -19.75
CA GLU A 310 -0.83 12.95 -19.52
C GLU A 310 -0.98 12.09 -18.27
N THR A 311 -0.23 10.99 -18.14
CA THR A 311 -0.25 10.13 -16.96
C THR A 311 0.14 10.88 -15.69
N LEU A 312 1.17 11.72 -15.74
CA LEU A 312 1.58 12.54 -14.58
C LEU A 312 0.47 13.52 -14.17
N ASN A 313 -0.28 14.07 -15.10
CA ASN A 313 -1.42 14.92 -14.81
C ASN A 313 -2.60 14.12 -14.23
N GLU A 314 -2.86 12.90 -14.74
CA GLU A 314 -3.89 12.02 -14.18
C GLU A 314 -3.61 11.63 -12.71
N LEU A 315 -2.36 11.37 -12.36
CA LEU A 315 -1.96 11.06 -10.99
C LEU A 315 -2.27 12.19 -9.98
N LYS A 316 -2.25 13.44 -10.46
CA LYS A 316 -2.56 14.61 -9.60
C LYS A 316 -4.05 14.80 -9.35
N LYS A 317 -4.91 14.23 -10.19
CA LYS A 317 -6.36 14.40 -10.10
C LYS A 317 -6.97 13.45 -9.07
N GLU A 318 -8.00 13.91 -8.41
CA GLU A 318 -8.92 13.09 -7.64
C GLU A 318 -9.94 12.41 -8.58
N ALA A 319 -10.41 11.21 -8.23
CA ALA A 319 -11.52 10.61 -8.94
C ALA A 319 -12.82 11.35 -8.60
N VAL A 320 -13.76 11.35 -9.54
CA VAL A 320 -15.11 11.85 -9.27
C VAL A 320 -15.72 10.96 -8.18
N PRO A 321 -16.07 11.52 -7.00
CA PRO A 321 -16.66 10.74 -5.93
C PRO A 321 -18.02 10.17 -6.36
N PRO A 322 -18.45 9.04 -5.78
CA PRO A 322 -19.77 8.50 -6.03
C PRO A 322 -20.87 9.41 -5.46
N LYS A 323 -22.13 9.10 -5.75
CA LYS A 323 -23.28 9.91 -5.29
C LYS A 323 -23.34 10.09 -3.76
N SER A 324 -22.82 9.14 -2.98
CA SER A 324 -22.71 9.23 -1.51
C SER A 324 -21.57 10.14 -1.00
N GLY A 325 -20.76 10.72 -1.90
CA GLY A 325 -19.59 11.52 -1.54
C GLY A 325 -18.41 10.64 -1.09
N TYR A 326 -17.55 11.18 -0.22
CA TYR A 326 -16.28 10.57 0.19
C TYR A 326 -16.41 9.43 1.20
N TYR A 327 -17.59 9.15 1.74
CA TYR A 327 -17.75 8.13 2.77
C TYR A 327 -17.51 6.73 2.23
N ASP A 328 -16.43 6.07 2.69
CA ASP A 328 -16.12 4.68 2.38
C ASP A 328 -16.93 3.73 3.28
N HIS A 329 -17.79 2.92 2.65
CA HIS A 329 -18.73 2.05 3.35
C HIS A 329 -18.10 0.77 3.93
N VAL A 330 -16.84 0.46 3.59
CA VAL A 330 -16.06 -0.64 4.17
C VAL A 330 -15.21 -0.15 5.34
N ASN A 331 -14.43 0.92 5.13
CA ASN A 331 -13.59 1.52 6.18
C ASN A 331 -14.38 2.41 7.16
N CYS A 332 -15.62 2.76 6.83
CA CYS A 332 -16.50 3.61 7.65
C CYS A 332 -15.91 5.00 8.00
N ILE A 333 -15.10 5.55 7.12
CA ILE A 333 -14.51 6.89 7.19
C ILE A 333 -14.56 7.56 5.81
N ASN A 334 -14.34 8.87 5.77
CA ASN A 334 -14.20 9.57 4.50
C ASN A 334 -12.81 9.31 3.91
N ILE A 335 -12.77 8.95 2.62
CA ILE A 335 -11.53 8.73 1.85
C ILE A 335 -11.73 9.29 0.45
N ALA A 336 -10.76 10.08 -0.02
CA ALA A 336 -10.66 10.46 -1.42
C ALA A 336 -9.78 9.44 -2.15
N TYR A 337 -10.31 8.82 -3.21
CA TYR A 337 -9.58 7.86 -4.04
C TYR A 337 -9.26 8.44 -5.41
N SER A 338 -8.20 7.98 -6.04
CA SER A 338 -7.94 8.13 -7.47
C SER A 338 -6.97 7.08 -7.96
N LEU A 339 -7.29 6.42 -9.07
CA LEU A 339 -6.41 5.49 -9.78
C LEU A 339 -5.76 4.41 -8.92
N GLY A 340 -6.45 3.96 -7.85
CA GLY A 340 -5.94 2.96 -6.91
C GLY A 340 -5.17 3.54 -5.72
N PHE A 341 -5.08 4.86 -5.61
CA PHE A 341 -4.43 5.58 -4.51
C PHE A 341 -5.42 6.25 -3.58
N TRP A 342 -5.01 6.46 -2.35
CA TRP A 342 -5.58 7.49 -1.49
C TRP A 342 -5.03 8.84 -1.90
N LYS A 343 -5.87 9.87 -1.84
CA LYS A 343 -5.52 11.25 -2.16
C LYS A 343 -5.51 12.10 -0.91
N HIS A 344 -4.65 13.13 -0.92
CA HIS A 344 -4.71 14.20 0.06
C HIS A 344 -6.06 14.93 -0.06
N PHE A 345 -6.78 15.06 1.04
CA PHE A 345 -8.01 15.85 1.15
C PHE A 345 -8.22 16.30 2.60
N SER A 346 -9.25 17.10 2.87
CA SER A 346 -9.52 17.68 4.20
C SER A 346 -9.64 16.62 5.33
N GLY A 347 -10.09 15.41 5.02
CA GLY A 347 -10.24 14.30 5.99
C GLY A 347 -8.95 13.52 6.24
N MET A 348 -7.97 13.61 5.34
CA MET A 348 -6.65 12.97 5.48
C MET A 348 -5.58 13.75 4.73
N GLN A 349 -4.85 14.57 5.46
CA GLN A 349 -3.82 15.43 4.90
C GLN A 349 -2.45 14.73 4.93
N PHE A 350 -1.85 14.58 3.77
CA PHE A 350 -0.46 14.17 3.57
C PHE A 350 0.08 14.84 2.29
N GLY A 351 1.37 15.20 2.27
CA GLY A 351 1.89 16.03 1.21
C GLY A 351 1.43 17.49 1.29
N ARG A 352 1.76 18.29 0.28
CA ARG A 352 1.43 19.73 0.24
C ARG A 352 0.02 20.03 -0.23
N SER A 353 -0.52 19.21 -1.12
CA SER A 353 -1.80 19.49 -1.77
C SER A 353 -2.53 18.24 -2.22
N GLU A 354 -3.69 18.43 -2.81
CA GLU A 354 -4.52 17.39 -3.45
C GLU A 354 -3.80 16.67 -4.61
N SER A 355 -2.66 17.20 -5.09
CA SER A 355 -1.83 16.50 -6.08
C SER A 355 -1.17 15.24 -5.51
N SER A 356 -1.00 15.17 -4.19
CA SER A 356 -0.35 14.03 -3.51
C SER A 356 -1.18 12.76 -3.60
N PHE A 357 -0.51 11.63 -3.80
CA PHE A 357 -1.13 10.32 -3.93
C PHE A 357 -0.26 9.23 -3.29
N GLY A 358 -0.88 8.24 -2.69
CA GLY A 358 -0.17 7.14 -2.04
C GLY A 358 -1.11 6.10 -1.48
N HIS A 359 -0.59 5.17 -0.71
CA HIS A 359 -1.42 4.17 -0.05
C HIS A 359 -0.85 3.78 1.32
N PRO A 360 -1.66 3.84 2.38
CA PRO A 360 -1.27 3.33 3.69
C PRO A 360 -1.39 1.81 3.73
N GLY A 361 -0.64 1.18 4.66
CA GLY A 361 -0.70 -0.24 4.95
C GLY A 361 -1.16 -0.54 6.36
N ALA A 362 -1.74 -1.72 6.57
CA ALA A 362 -2.12 -2.20 7.90
C ALA A 362 -0.91 -2.13 8.84
N GLY A 363 -1.14 -1.66 10.07
CA GLY A 363 -0.11 -1.52 11.09
C GLY A 363 0.62 -0.18 11.07
N GLY A 364 0.46 0.66 10.02
CA GLY A 364 0.97 2.02 9.97
C GLY A 364 2.05 2.31 8.95
N SER A 365 2.42 1.37 8.06
CA SER A 365 3.28 1.68 6.92
C SER A 365 2.57 2.67 5.98
N PHE A 366 3.35 3.58 5.38
CA PHE A 366 2.82 4.54 4.42
C PHE A 366 3.85 4.86 3.35
N CYS A 367 3.40 4.81 2.09
CA CYS A 367 4.18 5.20 0.93
C CYS A 367 3.37 6.17 0.09
N PHE A 368 3.95 7.32 -0.27
CA PHE A 368 3.28 8.31 -1.09
C PHE A 368 4.24 9.17 -1.91
N ALA A 369 3.70 9.80 -2.93
CA ALA A 369 4.33 10.82 -3.74
C ALA A 369 3.70 12.19 -3.44
N ASP A 370 4.53 13.22 -3.35
CA ASP A 370 4.13 14.61 -3.37
C ASP A 370 4.71 15.30 -4.62
N PRO A 371 3.92 15.42 -5.70
CA PRO A 371 4.40 16.03 -6.92
C PRO A 371 4.81 17.51 -6.79
N ASP A 372 4.25 18.25 -5.84
CA ASP A 372 4.56 19.66 -5.65
C ASP A 372 5.98 19.84 -5.10
N GLU A 373 6.42 18.93 -4.24
CA GLU A 373 7.77 18.87 -3.70
C GLU A 373 8.70 17.93 -4.48
N ARG A 374 8.19 17.26 -5.53
CA ARG A 374 8.89 16.20 -6.27
C ARG A 374 9.45 15.12 -5.34
N LEU A 375 8.63 14.76 -4.36
CA LEU A 375 9.01 13.97 -3.20
C LEU A 375 8.41 12.57 -3.24
N GLY A 376 9.25 11.58 -2.92
CA GLY A 376 8.84 10.21 -2.61
C GLY A 376 9.09 9.90 -1.14
N TYR A 377 8.08 9.39 -0.47
CA TYR A 377 8.04 9.11 0.96
C TYR A 377 7.77 7.63 1.21
N ALA A 378 8.51 7.03 2.13
CA ALA A 378 8.17 5.70 2.64
C ALA A 378 8.60 5.52 4.09
N TYR A 379 7.67 5.02 4.89
CA TYR A 379 7.90 4.53 6.25
C TYR A 379 7.31 3.12 6.37
N ALA A 380 8.08 2.21 6.94
CA ALA A 380 7.58 0.89 7.30
C ALA A 380 8.27 0.35 8.55
N MET A 381 7.54 -0.50 9.28
CA MET A 381 7.93 -1.08 10.56
C MET A 381 7.45 -2.52 10.66
N ASN A 382 8.00 -3.27 11.60
CA ASN A 382 7.56 -4.65 11.83
C ASN A 382 6.64 -4.82 13.04
N LYS A 383 6.55 -3.84 13.95
CA LYS A 383 5.55 -3.84 15.02
C LYS A 383 4.33 -3.04 14.62
N HIS A 384 3.21 -3.73 14.42
CA HIS A 384 1.99 -3.11 13.96
C HIS A 384 1.32 -2.23 15.03
N GLY A 385 0.84 -1.05 14.58
CA GLY A 385 -0.13 -0.22 15.28
C GLY A 385 -1.57 -0.57 14.88
N PHE A 386 -2.55 0.18 15.40
CA PHE A 386 -3.98 -0.07 15.17
C PHE A 386 -4.56 0.64 13.94
N GLY A 387 -3.86 1.64 13.38
CA GLY A 387 -4.36 2.45 12.30
C GLY A 387 -3.87 1.99 10.93
N MET A 388 -4.67 2.25 9.90
CA MET A 388 -4.18 2.22 8.51
C MET A 388 -3.51 3.55 8.14
N ALA A 389 -3.95 4.67 8.73
CA ALA A 389 -3.47 6.00 8.44
C ALA A 389 -3.25 6.79 9.73
N ASN A 390 -2.36 7.79 9.68
CA ASN A 390 -1.99 8.63 10.82
C ASN A 390 -1.56 7.83 12.05
N GLU A 391 -0.81 6.76 11.84
CA GLU A 391 -0.17 6.04 12.92
C GLU A 391 0.83 6.98 13.61
N PRO A 392 0.81 7.12 14.95
CA PRO A 392 1.55 8.17 15.65
C PRO A 392 3.05 8.23 15.34
N ARG A 393 3.69 7.09 15.05
CA ARG A 393 5.12 7.03 14.71
C ARG A 393 5.38 7.59 13.31
N GLU A 394 4.51 7.23 12.35
CA GLU A 394 4.55 7.72 10.97
C GLU A 394 4.20 9.21 10.92
N LEU A 395 3.11 9.62 11.59
CA LEU A 395 2.65 11.00 11.60
C LEU A 395 3.71 11.95 12.12
N ALA A 396 4.40 11.62 13.21
CA ALA A 396 5.47 12.44 13.77
C ALA A 396 6.65 12.63 12.80
N LEU A 397 7.00 11.58 12.03
CA LEU A 397 8.04 11.68 11.01
C LEU A 397 7.61 12.57 9.84
N ARG A 398 6.36 12.44 9.41
CA ARG A 398 5.80 13.25 8.33
C ARG A 398 5.69 14.72 8.72
N GLU A 399 5.21 15.02 9.91
CA GLU A 399 5.16 16.40 10.45
C GLU A 399 6.56 17.01 10.55
N ALA A 400 7.54 16.27 11.09
CA ALA A 400 8.92 16.73 11.15
C ALA A 400 9.51 16.98 9.76
N LEU A 401 9.25 16.10 8.79
CA LEU A 401 9.70 16.27 7.41
C LEU A 401 9.15 17.56 6.79
N TYR A 402 7.83 17.76 6.84
CA TYR A 402 7.21 18.94 6.23
C TYR A 402 7.54 20.25 6.95
N SER A 403 8.01 20.19 8.18
CA SER A 403 8.56 21.37 8.87
C SER A 403 9.96 21.75 8.38
N CYS A 404 10.65 20.87 7.66
CA CYS A 404 11.96 21.14 7.05
C CYS A 404 11.86 21.68 5.61
N LEU A 405 10.69 21.57 4.98
CA LEU A 405 10.40 21.99 3.60
C LEU A 405 9.76 23.38 3.57
#